data_8a99021975356bacce482ffd21ff92e4
#
_entry.id   8a99021975356bacce482ffd21ff92e4
#
_cell.length_a   1.000
_cell.length_b   1.000
_cell.length_c   1.000
_cell.angle_alpha   90.00
_cell.angle_beta   90.00
_cell.angle_gamma   90.00
#
_symmetry.space_group_name_H-M   'P 1'
#
loop_
_entity.id
_entity.type
_entity.pdbx_description
1 polymer ?
#
loop_
_entity_poly.entity_id
_entity_poly.type
_entity_poly.pdbx_seq_one_letter_code
_entity_poly.pdbx_strand_id
1 'polypeptide(L)'
;MIHDDANDAARDGRTSGKFKKLCRTDPDATMATSSKAQLRPACKQHTAVDDLAGVVVDVEIVTGEEHDMDRFDERMDAIEATLGVAPARITADRLYGIGRIYAALEDRRIEAVIPPLRSPRAKAAQGFPTERFKFDPHHDVVR
;
A
#
# COMPACT_ATOMS: atom_id res chain seq x y z
N MET A 1 -26.40 -4.97 -7.19
CA MET A 1 -27.26 -4.93 -5.99
C MET A 1 -26.38 -5.32 -4.82
N ILE A 2 -26.34 -4.51 -3.77
CA ILE A 2 -25.51 -4.76 -2.57
C ILE A 2 -26.35 -5.48 -1.55
N HIS A 3 -25.86 -6.58 -1.01
CA HIS A 3 -26.48 -7.37 0.04
C HIS A 3 -25.74 -7.14 1.35
N ASP A 4 -26.49 -6.98 2.43
CA ASP A 4 -25.96 -6.88 3.78
C ASP A 4 -26.37 -8.16 4.52
N ASP A 5 -25.55 -9.22 4.39
CA ASP A 5 -25.91 -10.53 4.89
C ASP A 5 -24.69 -11.27 5.48
N ALA A 6 -24.61 -11.24 6.83
CA ALA A 6 -23.59 -11.97 7.58
C ALA A 6 -23.73 -13.50 7.44
N ASN A 7 -24.96 -14.00 7.17
CA ASN A 7 -25.20 -15.43 7.01
C ASN A 7 -24.69 -15.93 5.67
N ASP A 8 -24.82 -15.13 4.60
CA ASP A 8 -24.24 -15.47 3.31
C ASP A 8 -22.72 -15.52 3.37
N ALA A 9 -22.10 -14.56 4.06
CA ALA A 9 -20.65 -14.56 4.27
C ALA A 9 -20.17 -15.78 5.08
N ALA A 10 -20.93 -16.18 6.10
CA ALA A 10 -20.61 -17.36 6.91
C ALA A 10 -20.77 -18.65 6.11
N ARG A 11 -21.79 -18.76 5.28
CA ARG A 11 -22.03 -19.91 4.40
C ARG A 11 -20.91 -20.11 3.38
N ASP A 12 -20.35 -19.03 2.86
CA ASP A 12 -19.27 -19.05 1.89
C ASP A 12 -17.88 -19.19 2.54
N GLY A 13 -17.82 -19.41 3.88
CA GLY A 13 -16.56 -19.52 4.63
C GLY A 13 -15.79 -18.19 4.77
N ARG A 14 -16.43 -17.07 4.47
CA ARG A 14 -15.84 -15.74 4.53
C ARG A 14 -15.98 -15.13 5.91
N THR A 15 -15.00 -14.35 6.35
CA THR A 15 -15.08 -13.66 7.64
C THR A 15 -16.05 -12.49 7.57
N SER A 16 -16.97 -12.42 8.50
CA SER A 16 -18.05 -11.42 8.53
C SER A 16 -17.59 -9.95 8.47
N GLY A 17 -16.37 -9.67 8.91
CA GLY A 17 -15.82 -8.30 8.88
C GLY A 17 -15.48 -7.79 7.47
N LYS A 18 -14.96 -8.66 6.62
CA LYS A 18 -14.55 -8.33 5.25
C LYS A 18 -15.74 -8.29 4.28
N PHE A 19 -16.74 -9.13 4.51
CA PHE A 19 -17.89 -9.33 3.64
C PHE A 19 -19.19 -8.86 4.30
N LYS A 20 -19.12 -7.74 5.01
CA LYS A 20 -20.30 -7.14 5.63
C LYS A 20 -21.40 -6.80 4.63
N LYS A 21 -20.99 -6.46 3.40
CA LYS A 21 -21.90 -6.26 2.26
C LYS A 21 -21.34 -7.01 1.07
N LEU A 22 -22.17 -7.78 0.42
CA LEU A 22 -21.80 -8.53 -0.78
C LEU A 22 -22.40 -7.87 -2.02
N CYS A 23 -21.60 -7.80 -3.07
CA CYS A 23 -22.06 -7.44 -4.39
C CYS A 23 -22.56 -8.71 -5.09
N ARG A 24 -23.82 -8.74 -5.53
CA ARG A 24 -24.38 -9.93 -6.22
C ARG A 24 -23.82 -10.13 -7.61
N THR A 25 -23.37 -9.08 -8.24
CA THR A 25 -22.80 -9.11 -9.60
C THR A 25 -21.31 -9.40 -9.59
N ASP A 26 -20.66 -9.16 -8.46
CA ASP A 26 -19.22 -9.39 -8.25
C ASP A 26 -19.01 -9.84 -6.79
N PRO A 27 -19.13 -11.15 -6.50
CA PRO A 27 -19.00 -11.67 -5.15
C PRO A 27 -17.60 -11.51 -4.55
N ASP A 28 -16.57 -11.27 -5.37
CA ASP A 28 -15.18 -11.09 -4.94
C ASP A 28 -14.87 -9.65 -4.54
N ALA A 29 -15.73 -8.70 -4.90
CA ALA A 29 -15.61 -7.32 -4.45
C ALA A 29 -15.89 -7.24 -2.94
N THR A 30 -14.88 -6.83 -2.18
CA THR A 30 -14.95 -6.69 -0.72
C THR A 30 -15.08 -5.24 -0.29
N MET A 31 -15.35 -5.01 1.00
CA MET A 31 -15.55 -3.66 1.53
C MET A 31 -14.26 -2.83 1.39
N ALA A 32 -14.29 -1.84 0.53
CA ALA A 32 -13.16 -0.94 0.37
C ALA A 32 -12.94 -0.07 1.62
N THR A 33 -11.70 0.07 2.04
CA THR A 33 -11.30 0.97 3.12
C THR A 33 -11.22 2.39 2.57
N SER A 34 -12.11 3.27 3.03
CA SER A 34 -12.07 4.69 2.70
C SER A 34 -12.41 5.53 3.93
N SER A 35 -11.63 6.55 4.17
CA SER A 35 -11.87 7.48 5.28
C SER A 35 -12.94 8.55 4.95
N LYS A 36 -13.30 8.73 3.70
CA LYS A 36 -14.13 9.85 3.25
C LYS A 36 -15.40 9.45 2.49
N ALA A 37 -15.51 8.20 2.05
CA ALA A 37 -16.66 7.73 1.30
C ALA A 37 -17.41 6.65 2.06
N GLN A 38 -18.69 6.50 1.76
CA GLN A 38 -19.48 5.38 2.26
C GLN A 38 -18.83 4.07 1.79
N LEU A 39 -18.53 3.19 2.73
CA LEU A 39 -17.95 1.88 2.44
C LEU A 39 -18.85 1.09 1.50
N ARG A 40 -18.29 0.63 0.41
CA ARG A 40 -18.97 -0.19 -0.60
C ARG A 40 -18.06 -1.35 -1.00
N PRO A 41 -18.62 -2.49 -1.41
CA PRO A 41 -17.85 -3.52 -2.09
C PRO A 41 -17.22 -2.93 -3.35
N ALA A 42 -15.93 -3.11 -3.51
CA ALA A 42 -15.15 -2.61 -4.64
C ALA A 42 -13.89 -3.44 -4.83
N CYS A 43 -13.30 -3.33 -5.99
CA CYS A 43 -11.92 -3.71 -6.23
C CYS A 43 -11.04 -2.44 -6.24
N LYS A 44 -9.77 -2.59 -5.92
CA LYS A 44 -8.76 -1.55 -6.07
C LYS A 44 -7.85 -1.88 -7.23
N GLN A 45 -7.47 -0.87 -7.98
CA GLN A 45 -6.48 -0.99 -9.03
C GLN A 45 -5.18 -0.34 -8.57
N HIS A 46 -4.10 -1.10 -8.62
CA HIS A 46 -2.74 -0.61 -8.47
C HIS A 46 -2.11 -0.50 -9.85
N THR A 47 -1.47 0.60 -10.13
CA THR A 47 -0.85 0.86 -11.43
C THR A 47 0.53 1.46 -11.21
N ALA A 48 1.54 0.89 -11.87
CA ALA A 48 2.85 1.49 -12.00
C ALA A 48 3.05 2.03 -13.42
N VAL A 49 3.62 3.22 -13.49
CA VAL A 49 3.85 3.94 -14.74
C VAL A 49 5.31 4.35 -14.81
N ASP A 50 5.94 4.11 -15.95
CA ASP A 50 7.23 4.72 -16.28
C ASP A 50 7.00 6.21 -16.54
N ASP A 51 7.65 7.08 -15.77
CA ASP A 51 7.43 8.52 -15.81
C ASP A 51 8.10 9.20 -17.02
N LEU A 52 9.12 8.57 -17.59
CA LEU A 52 9.83 9.07 -18.76
C LEU A 52 9.03 8.83 -20.04
N ALA A 53 8.51 7.61 -20.20
CA ALA A 53 7.77 7.21 -21.40
C ALA A 53 6.24 7.35 -21.25
N GLY A 54 5.73 7.50 -20.03
CA GLY A 54 4.30 7.54 -19.74
C GLY A 54 3.61 6.19 -19.98
N VAL A 55 4.35 5.09 -19.94
CA VAL A 55 3.85 3.75 -20.23
C VAL A 55 3.49 3.03 -18.92
N VAL A 56 2.35 2.36 -18.91
CA VAL A 56 1.96 1.48 -17.81
C VAL A 56 2.82 0.22 -17.87
N VAL A 57 3.59 -0.03 -16.81
CA VAL A 57 4.52 -1.16 -16.71
C VAL A 57 3.98 -2.28 -15.84
N ASP A 58 3.00 -1.99 -14.99
CA ASP A 58 2.34 -2.99 -14.16
C ASP A 58 0.94 -2.54 -13.77
N VAL A 59 -0.01 -3.49 -13.77
CA VAL A 59 -1.39 -3.30 -13.31
C VAL A 59 -1.81 -4.52 -12.51
N GLU A 60 -2.33 -4.28 -11.32
CA GLU A 60 -2.93 -5.32 -10.50
C GLU A 60 -4.30 -4.87 -9.99
N ILE A 61 -5.25 -5.80 -9.94
CA ILE A 61 -6.56 -5.59 -9.35
C ILE A 61 -6.64 -6.46 -8.10
N VAL A 62 -6.90 -5.83 -6.97
CA VAL A 62 -7.04 -6.50 -5.67
C VAL A 62 -8.42 -6.21 -5.07
N THR A 63 -8.79 -6.97 -4.06
CA THR A 63 -10.06 -6.78 -3.35
C THR A 63 -10.01 -5.52 -2.48
N GLY A 64 -11.19 -4.98 -2.18
CA GLY A 64 -11.30 -3.67 -1.53
C GLY A 64 -10.67 -3.56 -0.14
N GLU A 65 -10.59 -4.67 0.63
CA GLU A 65 -10.03 -4.69 1.97
C GLU A 65 -8.50 -4.78 1.99
N GLU A 66 -7.87 -5.21 0.91
CA GLU A 66 -6.41 -5.29 0.87
C GLU A 66 -5.77 -3.91 1.05
N HIS A 67 -4.69 -3.87 1.81
CA HIS A 67 -3.91 -2.64 1.94
C HIS A 67 -3.00 -2.47 0.73
N ASP A 68 -2.90 -1.25 0.24
CA ASP A 68 -2.11 -0.90 -0.94
C ASP A 68 -0.64 -1.34 -0.85
N MET A 69 -0.14 -1.52 0.37
CA MET A 69 1.25 -1.90 0.66
C MET A 69 1.47 -3.42 0.75
N ASP A 70 0.40 -4.23 0.89
CA ASP A 70 0.55 -5.64 1.31
C ASP A 70 1.32 -6.46 0.27
N ARG A 71 1.17 -6.15 -1.00
CA ARG A 71 1.81 -6.88 -2.11
C ARG A 71 2.95 -6.12 -2.78
N PHE A 72 3.59 -5.22 -2.04
CA PHE A 72 4.63 -4.35 -2.60
C PHE A 72 5.79 -5.14 -3.22
N ASP A 73 6.32 -6.13 -2.52
CA ASP A 73 7.48 -6.91 -2.99
C ASP A 73 7.15 -7.72 -4.24
N GLU A 74 5.99 -8.38 -4.28
CA GLU A 74 5.51 -9.15 -5.43
C GLU A 74 5.33 -8.25 -6.66
N ARG A 75 4.85 -7.03 -6.45
CA ARG A 75 4.68 -6.04 -7.51
C ARG A 75 6.01 -5.53 -8.05
N MET A 76 6.99 -5.35 -7.17
CA MET A 76 8.35 -5.00 -7.59
C MET A 76 8.95 -6.10 -8.46
N ASP A 77 8.76 -7.37 -8.08
CA ASP A 77 9.22 -8.50 -8.88
C ASP A 77 8.53 -8.54 -10.26
N ALA A 78 7.24 -8.25 -10.31
CA ALA A 78 6.48 -8.19 -11.56
C ALA A 78 6.94 -7.04 -12.48
N ILE A 79 7.22 -5.86 -11.90
CA ILE A 79 7.77 -4.70 -12.63
C ILE A 79 9.15 -5.04 -13.21
N GLU A 80 10.04 -5.60 -12.40
CA GLU A 80 11.36 -6.02 -12.85
C GLU A 80 11.29 -7.08 -13.94
N ALA A 81 10.38 -8.04 -13.83
CA ALA A 81 10.16 -9.05 -14.87
C ALA A 81 9.64 -8.44 -16.17
N THR A 82 8.77 -7.44 -16.10
CA THR A 82 8.22 -6.74 -17.27
C THR A 82 9.28 -5.88 -17.97
N LEU A 83 10.10 -5.18 -17.20
CA LEU A 83 11.12 -4.28 -17.73
C LEU A 83 12.42 -4.99 -18.10
N GLY A 84 12.67 -6.19 -17.56
CA GLY A 84 13.95 -6.89 -17.68
C GLY A 84 15.09 -6.27 -16.86
N VAL A 85 14.79 -5.23 -16.06
CA VAL A 85 15.76 -4.51 -15.23
C VAL A 85 15.03 -3.87 -14.05
N ALA A 86 15.71 -3.80 -12.90
CA ALA A 86 15.17 -3.06 -11.76
C ALA A 86 15.09 -1.56 -12.06
N PRO A 87 14.01 -0.86 -11.67
CA PRO A 87 13.93 0.58 -11.80
C PRO A 87 14.99 1.25 -10.95
N ALA A 88 15.59 2.33 -11.46
CA ALA A 88 16.60 3.09 -10.70
C ALA A 88 15.98 3.86 -9.53
N ARG A 89 14.72 4.27 -9.67
CA ARG A 89 13.99 5.11 -8.71
C ARG A 89 12.52 4.77 -8.71
N ILE A 90 11.89 4.87 -7.53
CA ILE A 90 10.44 4.78 -7.37
C ILE A 90 9.90 6.01 -6.64
N THR A 91 8.84 6.55 -7.21
CA THR A 91 8.02 7.59 -6.58
C THR A 91 6.68 6.99 -6.18
N ALA A 92 6.28 7.15 -4.93
CA ALA A 92 4.97 6.73 -4.45
C ALA A 92 4.42 7.70 -3.40
N ASP A 93 3.16 7.55 -3.05
CA ASP A 93 2.56 8.38 -2.02
C ASP A 93 3.05 8.00 -0.61
N ARG A 94 2.72 8.83 0.38
CA ARG A 94 3.15 8.63 1.76
C ARG A 94 2.64 7.34 2.42
N LEU A 95 1.61 6.68 1.87
CA LEU A 95 1.12 5.41 2.43
C LEU A 95 2.18 4.33 2.30
N TYR A 96 3.02 4.41 1.26
CA TYR A 96 4.18 3.54 1.07
C TYR A 96 5.39 3.93 1.92
N GLY A 97 5.36 5.08 2.60
CA GLY A 97 6.48 5.62 3.38
C GLY A 97 6.67 4.95 4.74
N ILE A 98 6.75 3.63 4.80
CA ILE A 98 6.98 2.82 6.00
C ILE A 98 8.31 2.08 5.94
N GLY A 99 8.88 1.77 7.11
CA GLY A 99 10.22 1.18 7.22
C GLY A 99 10.42 -0.09 6.40
N ARG A 100 9.40 -0.97 6.33
CA ARG A 100 9.47 -2.21 5.54
C ARG A 100 9.71 -1.93 4.05
N ILE A 101 9.03 -0.94 3.49
CA ILE A 101 9.13 -0.60 2.07
C ILE A 101 10.48 0.07 1.77
N TYR A 102 10.94 0.98 2.64
CA TYR A 102 12.28 1.55 2.47
C TYR A 102 13.36 0.48 2.51
N ALA A 103 13.27 -0.49 3.45
CA ALA A 103 14.23 -1.60 3.52
C ALA A 103 14.20 -2.46 2.25
N ALA A 104 13.00 -2.81 1.74
CA ALA A 104 12.85 -3.59 0.51
C ALA A 104 13.44 -2.87 -0.71
N LEU A 105 13.31 -1.55 -0.80
CA LEU A 105 13.90 -0.75 -1.87
C LEU A 105 15.42 -0.62 -1.73
N GLU A 106 15.93 -0.47 -0.51
CA GLU A 106 17.36 -0.43 -0.22
C GLU A 106 18.04 -1.74 -0.59
N ASP A 107 17.45 -2.89 -0.21
CA ASP A 107 17.95 -4.23 -0.56
C ASP A 107 18.04 -4.43 -2.09
N ARG A 108 17.09 -3.84 -2.83
CA ARG A 108 17.06 -3.86 -4.29
C ARG A 108 17.94 -2.78 -4.94
N ARG A 109 18.55 -1.89 -4.15
CA ARG A 109 19.31 -0.72 -4.60
C ARG A 109 18.49 0.26 -5.44
N ILE A 110 17.23 0.43 -5.11
CA ILE A 110 16.30 1.34 -5.76
C ILE A 110 16.16 2.61 -4.94
N GLU A 111 16.32 3.77 -5.54
CA GLU A 111 16.12 5.06 -4.87
C GLU A 111 14.64 5.27 -4.54
N ALA A 112 14.33 5.49 -3.27
CA ALA A 112 12.98 5.75 -2.80
C ALA A 112 12.68 7.24 -2.73
N VAL A 113 11.78 7.75 -3.58
CA VAL A 113 11.25 9.11 -3.52
C VAL A 113 9.83 9.05 -2.95
N ILE A 114 9.73 8.70 -1.69
CA ILE A 114 8.47 8.45 -0.98
C ILE A 114 8.46 9.28 0.31
N PRO A 115 7.46 10.14 0.55
CA PRO A 115 7.35 10.87 1.79
C PRO A 115 7.11 9.92 2.98
N PRO A 116 7.78 10.08 4.13
CA PRO A 116 7.57 9.20 5.27
C PRO A 116 6.15 9.30 5.80
N LEU A 117 5.58 8.16 6.15
CA LEU A 117 4.27 8.07 6.79
C LEU A 117 4.39 8.57 8.23
N ARG A 118 3.94 9.80 8.49
CA ARG A 118 3.85 10.35 9.84
C ARG A 118 2.48 10.01 10.42
N SER A 119 2.46 9.31 11.55
CA SER A 119 1.22 9.07 12.27
C SER A 119 0.74 10.38 12.91
N PRO A 120 -0.44 10.90 12.56
CA PRO A 120 -0.99 12.09 13.22
C PRO A 120 -1.37 11.82 14.68
N ARG A 121 -1.38 10.56 15.10
CA ARG A 121 -1.69 10.11 16.47
C ARG A 121 -0.46 9.61 17.23
N ALA A 122 0.74 9.85 16.75
CA ALA A 122 1.90 9.67 17.59
C ALA A 122 1.74 10.60 18.80
N LYS A 123 1.01 10.13 19.84
CA LYS A 123 1.17 10.66 21.19
C LYS A 123 2.66 10.74 21.38
N ALA A 124 3.13 11.87 21.92
CA ALA A 124 4.53 12.04 22.26
C ALA A 124 5.04 10.69 22.81
N ALA A 125 5.81 10.01 21.97
CA ALA A 125 6.22 8.66 22.29
C ALA A 125 6.94 8.74 23.63
N GLN A 126 6.54 7.91 24.58
CA GLN A 126 7.34 7.71 25.78
C GLN A 126 8.66 7.10 25.28
N GLY A 127 9.64 7.95 24.97
CA GLY A 127 10.90 7.50 24.39
C GLY A 127 11.60 8.61 23.61
N PHE A 128 12.19 8.23 22.52
CA PHE A 128 12.98 9.13 21.67
C PHE A 128 12.16 9.52 20.42
N PRO A 129 11.40 10.63 20.46
CA PRO A 129 10.68 11.11 19.27
C PRO A 129 11.67 11.52 18.20
N THR A 130 11.27 11.34 16.94
CA THR A 130 12.10 11.60 15.75
C THR A 130 12.69 13.02 15.75
N GLU A 131 11.98 13.99 16.34
CA GLU A 131 12.40 15.39 16.45
C GLU A 131 13.62 15.58 17.37
N ARG A 132 13.94 14.62 18.21
CA ARG A 132 15.16 14.62 19.03
C ARG A 132 16.41 14.23 18.25
N PHE A 133 16.25 13.56 17.14
CA PHE A 133 17.37 13.14 16.32
C PHE A 133 17.67 14.24 15.31
N LYS A 134 18.88 14.76 15.36
CA LYS A 134 19.41 15.73 14.40
C LYS A 134 20.49 15.06 13.57
N PHE A 135 20.31 15.06 12.27
CA PHE A 135 21.35 14.60 11.36
C PHE A 135 22.46 15.66 11.26
N ASP A 136 23.69 15.23 11.48
CA ASP A 136 24.89 16.04 11.29
C ASP A 136 25.56 15.63 9.97
N PRO A 137 25.39 16.40 8.89
CA PRO A 137 25.89 16.03 7.57
C PRO A 137 27.43 16.08 7.46
N HIS A 138 28.12 16.78 8.39
CA HIS A 138 29.57 16.84 8.38
C HIS A 138 30.23 15.57 8.93
N HIS A 139 29.56 14.88 9.83
CA HIS A 139 30.07 13.68 10.47
C HIS A 139 29.29 12.42 10.09
N ASP A 140 28.26 12.56 9.24
CA ASP A 140 27.34 11.47 8.83
C ASP A 140 26.78 10.69 10.03
N VAL A 141 26.37 11.41 11.07
CA VAL A 141 25.82 10.83 12.30
C VAL A 141 24.50 11.46 12.69
N VAL A 142 23.65 10.67 13.35
CA VAL A 142 22.43 11.14 13.99
C VAL A 142 22.70 11.33 15.49
N ARG A 143 22.36 12.50 16.03
CA ARG A 143 22.53 12.88 17.45
C ARG A 143 21.19 13.20 18.09
#